data_85c8d1057f6148324865b268d9174593
#
_entry.id   85c8d1057f6148324865b268d9174593
#
_cell.length_a   1.000
_cell.length_b   1.000
_cell.length_c   1.000
_cell.angle_alpha   90.00
_cell.angle_beta   90.00
_cell.angle_gamma   90.00
#
_symmetry.space_group_name_H-M   'P 1'
#
loop_
_entity.id
_entity.type
_entity.pdbx_description
1 polymer ?
#
loop_
_entity_poly.entity_id
_entity_poly.type
_entity_poly.pdbx_seq_one_letter_code
_entity_poly.pdbx_strand_id
1 'polypeptide(L)'
;MSAITLTTVGYGETHPLNDQGRIFTICFLFGGVFLLFYSATETIRAIVSGQLRFILGREGVKHKLEEVHDHIVVCGFGRMGRLVCQEFERQKALYVLIDQSDTVLSEWPHQHGIPVQGDATEDTILRRAGIERAKVLVAVLPSDADNLYVTLSARVLNPNLFIVARAEQEAAEAKLRRVGANQVVSPYVIGGHRVAQAVLRPTVGHFLEQATRLNAADYQIEEAVIQKTSPLCGKTLREVNLRDELGVVVIALRAVDSEIVFNPKGDSVLEAGSVVVVVGRREQLNELDRLAAGKSHPPAA
;
A
#
# COMPACT_ATOMS: atom_id res chain seq x y z
N MET A 1 22.67 -40.72 38.18
CA MET A 1 21.38 -41.39 37.89
C MET A 1 20.30 -40.43 37.42
N SER A 2 20.01 -39.34 38.08
CA SER A 2 18.91 -38.42 37.74
C SER A 2 18.90 -37.94 36.28
N ALA A 3 20.04 -37.57 35.70
CA ALA A 3 20.15 -37.12 34.32
C ALA A 3 19.82 -38.24 33.30
N ILE A 4 20.31 -39.45 33.54
CA ILE A 4 20.10 -40.62 32.63
C ILE A 4 18.64 -41.04 32.64
N THR A 5 17.95 -40.89 33.77
CA THR A 5 16.55 -41.24 33.94
C THR A 5 15.62 -40.17 33.31
N LEU A 6 15.94 -38.89 33.46
CA LEU A 6 15.22 -37.75 32.86
C LEU A 6 15.34 -37.75 31.32
N THR A 7 16.50 -38.16 30.79
CA THR A 7 16.73 -38.25 29.35
C THR A 7 16.20 -39.56 28.73
N THR A 8 15.49 -40.37 29.52
CA THR A 8 14.88 -41.67 29.10
C THR A 8 15.88 -42.72 28.59
N VAL A 9 17.18 -42.59 28.89
CA VAL A 9 18.21 -43.54 28.40
C VAL A 9 18.19 -44.87 29.19
N GLY A 10 17.84 -44.85 30.49
CA GLY A 10 17.43 -46.04 31.27
C GLY A 10 18.42 -47.17 31.41
N TYR A 11 19.70 -46.94 31.72
CA TYR A 11 20.70 -48.00 31.94
C TYR A 11 20.47 -48.89 33.18
N GLY A 12 19.38 -48.63 33.96
CA GLY A 12 19.08 -49.36 35.16
C GLY A 12 19.65 -48.75 36.45
N GLU A 13 19.33 -49.40 37.57
CA GLU A 13 19.81 -48.97 38.90
C GLU A 13 21.25 -49.47 39.15
N THR A 14 22.17 -48.52 39.38
CA THR A 14 23.56 -48.84 39.74
C THR A 14 23.69 -49.37 41.18
N HIS A 15 22.75 -49.01 42.07
CA HIS A 15 22.60 -49.52 43.44
C HIS A 15 21.11 -49.69 43.74
N PRO A 16 20.69 -50.75 44.48
CA PRO A 16 19.31 -50.95 44.87
C PRO A 16 18.83 -49.83 45.76
N LEU A 17 17.76 -49.11 45.33
CA LEU A 17 17.12 -48.07 46.07
C LEU A 17 16.22 -48.63 47.19
N ASN A 18 16.21 -48.03 48.36
CA ASN A 18 15.20 -48.33 49.37
C ASN A 18 13.84 -47.74 48.97
N ASP A 19 12.75 -48.13 49.65
CA ASP A 19 11.39 -47.75 49.33
C ASP A 19 11.18 -46.20 49.28
N GLN A 20 11.81 -45.46 50.16
CA GLN A 20 11.78 -44.00 50.19
C GLN A 20 12.49 -43.41 48.95
N GLY A 21 13.61 -43.99 48.55
CA GLY A 21 14.35 -43.59 47.36
C GLY A 21 13.56 -43.83 46.06
N ARG A 22 12.77 -44.95 46.01
CA ARG A 22 11.90 -45.26 44.88
C ARG A 22 10.75 -44.25 44.76
N ILE A 23 10.07 -43.90 45.88
CA ILE A 23 9.01 -42.91 45.89
C ILE A 23 9.56 -41.55 45.44
N PHE A 24 10.71 -41.13 45.99
CA PHE A 24 11.35 -39.89 45.57
C PHE A 24 11.67 -39.87 44.09
N THR A 25 12.21 -40.96 43.55
CA THR A 25 12.56 -41.07 42.13
C THR A 25 11.32 -40.99 41.24
N ILE A 26 10.20 -41.61 41.64
CA ILE A 26 8.94 -41.52 40.92
C ILE A 26 8.42 -40.08 40.86
N CYS A 27 8.35 -39.39 41.99
CA CYS A 27 7.93 -37.97 42.05
C CYS A 27 8.86 -37.06 41.23
N PHE A 28 10.15 -37.29 41.30
CA PHE A 28 11.17 -36.55 40.56
C PHE A 28 11.04 -36.77 39.04
N LEU A 29 10.75 -37.99 38.61
CA LEU A 29 10.50 -38.30 37.20
C LEU A 29 9.26 -37.61 36.66
N PHE A 30 8.14 -37.74 37.38
CA PHE A 30 6.91 -37.07 36.94
C PHE A 30 7.09 -35.55 36.86
N GLY A 31 7.67 -34.92 37.87
CA GLY A 31 7.92 -33.48 37.88
C GLY A 31 8.92 -33.04 36.80
N GLY A 32 10.04 -33.76 36.68
CA GLY A 32 11.10 -33.46 35.75
C GLY A 32 10.68 -33.65 34.27
N VAL A 33 10.00 -34.74 33.97
CA VAL A 33 9.47 -35.01 32.62
C VAL A 33 8.40 -33.98 32.22
N PHE A 34 7.49 -33.68 33.17
CA PHE A 34 6.47 -32.63 32.93
C PHE A 34 7.11 -31.27 32.64
N LEU A 35 8.12 -30.89 33.42
CA LEU A 35 8.85 -29.62 33.25
C LEU A 35 9.55 -29.55 31.87
N LEU A 36 10.18 -30.66 31.44
CA LEU A 36 10.85 -30.77 30.15
C LEU A 36 9.85 -30.62 28.99
N PHE A 37 8.72 -31.32 29.03
CA PHE A 37 7.70 -31.24 28.01
C PHE A 37 7.05 -29.86 27.98
N TYR A 38 6.77 -29.28 29.12
CA TYR A 38 6.24 -27.92 29.22
C TYR A 38 7.21 -26.90 28.60
N SER A 39 8.49 -26.96 29.01
CA SER A 39 9.55 -26.09 28.47
C SER A 39 9.72 -26.27 26.93
N ALA A 40 9.72 -27.51 26.44
CA ALA A 40 9.79 -27.78 25.00
C ALA A 40 8.58 -27.22 24.25
N THR A 41 7.38 -27.38 24.81
CA THR A 41 6.15 -26.86 24.19
C THR A 41 6.16 -25.32 24.13
N GLU A 42 6.57 -24.65 25.19
CA GLU A 42 6.68 -23.19 25.22
C GLU A 42 7.77 -22.69 24.25
N THR A 43 8.89 -23.41 24.16
CA THR A 43 9.93 -23.08 23.17
C THR A 43 9.44 -23.22 21.74
N ILE A 44 8.72 -24.31 21.43
CA ILE A 44 8.11 -24.52 20.11
C ILE A 44 7.06 -23.43 19.82
N ARG A 45 6.22 -23.08 20.80
CA ARG A 45 5.27 -21.98 20.66
C ARG A 45 5.97 -20.65 20.36
N ALA A 46 7.04 -20.31 21.08
CA ALA A 46 7.81 -19.09 20.85
C ALA A 46 8.44 -19.04 19.44
N ILE A 47 8.87 -20.18 18.90
CA ILE A 47 9.42 -20.30 17.55
C ILE A 47 8.31 -20.19 16.50
N VAL A 48 7.20 -20.92 16.68
CA VAL A 48 6.08 -20.96 15.72
C VAL A 48 5.29 -19.64 15.72
N SER A 49 5.12 -18.98 16.87
CA SER A 49 4.44 -17.67 16.97
C SER A 49 5.23 -16.51 16.36
N GLY A 50 6.43 -16.75 15.85
CA GLY A 50 7.24 -15.70 15.21
C GLY A 50 7.85 -14.67 16.19
N GLN A 51 7.64 -14.81 17.49
CA GLN A 51 8.18 -13.88 18.49
C GLN A 51 9.70 -13.75 18.44
N LEU A 52 10.40 -14.84 18.12
CA LEU A 52 11.86 -14.82 17.91
C LEU A 52 12.27 -14.04 16.66
N ARG A 53 11.49 -14.13 15.58
CA ARG A 53 11.72 -13.32 14.38
C ARG A 53 11.57 -11.83 14.65
N PHE A 54 10.62 -11.47 15.52
CA PHE A 54 10.36 -10.08 15.88
C PHE A 54 11.47 -9.48 16.72
N ILE A 55 12.03 -10.24 17.70
CA ILE A 55 13.13 -9.77 18.55
C ILE A 55 14.44 -9.64 17.76
N LEU A 56 14.75 -10.60 16.92
CA LEU A 56 15.92 -10.55 16.02
C LEU A 56 15.74 -9.58 14.85
N GLY A 57 14.50 -9.29 14.46
CA GLY A 57 14.17 -8.34 13.40
C GLY A 57 14.29 -6.86 13.81
N ARG A 58 14.22 -6.54 15.11
CA ARG A 58 14.25 -5.14 15.61
C ARG A 58 15.53 -4.38 15.26
N GLU A 59 16.69 -5.02 15.34
CA GLU A 59 17.95 -4.37 14.94
C GLU A 59 18.01 -4.14 13.44
N GLY A 60 17.56 -5.10 12.62
CA GLY A 60 17.47 -4.94 11.17
C GLY A 60 16.45 -3.89 10.72
N VAL A 61 15.33 -3.75 11.46
CA VAL A 61 14.31 -2.71 11.21
C VAL A 61 14.88 -1.33 11.50
N LYS A 62 15.62 -1.16 12.60
CA LYS A 62 16.22 0.12 12.97
C LYS A 62 17.21 0.60 11.92
N HIS A 63 18.09 -0.27 11.44
CA HIS A 63 19.06 0.06 10.39
C HIS A 63 18.37 0.43 9.07
N LYS A 64 17.35 -0.33 8.66
CA LYS A 64 16.54 0.00 7.48
C LYS A 64 15.83 1.34 7.61
N LEU A 65 15.32 1.69 8.81
CA LEU A 65 14.67 2.97 9.07
C LEU A 65 15.64 4.15 8.99
N GLU A 66 16.91 3.97 9.35
CA GLU A 66 17.93 5.01 9.27
C GLU A 66 18.34 5.30 7.81
N GLU A 67 18.33 4.28 6.96
CA GLU A 67 18.75 4.38 5.56
C GLU A 67 17.64 4.80 4.59
N VAL A 68 16.37 4.61 4.97
CA VAL A 68 15.26 4.88 4.07
C VAL A 68 15.04 6.37 3.83
N HIS A 69 14.92 6.75 2.54
CA HIS A 69 14.67 8.11 2.06
C HIS A 69 13.59 8.09 0.98
N ASP A 70 12.90 9.19 0.77
CA ASP A 70 11.86 9.36 -0.24
C ASP A 70 10.73 8.31 -0.17
N HIS A 71 10.56 7.72 1.01
CA HIS A 71 9.58 6.67 1.28
C HIS A 71 8.20 7.25 1.62
N ILE A 72 7.22 6.35 1.69
CA ILE A 72 5.86 6.65 2.12
C ILE A 72 5.72 6.30 3.59
N VAL A 73 5.15 7.17 4.41
CA VAL A 73 4.77 6.87 5.80
C VAL A 73 3.26 6.68 5.86
N VAL A 74 2.82 5.54 6.37
CA VAL A 74 1.40 5.21 6.56
C VAL A 74 1.10 5.20 8.05
N CYS A 75 0.15 6.04 8.48
CA CYS A 75 -0.30 6.12 9.86
C CYS A 75 -1.65 5.44 10.02
N GLY A 76 -1.65 4.27 10.69
CA GLY A 76 -2.81 3.43 10.95
C GLY A 76 -2.90 2.21 10.01
N PHE A 77 -3.04 1.02 10.61
CA PHE A 77 -3.20 -0.25 9.90
C PHE A 77 -4.58 -0.88 10.13
N GLY A 78 -5.60 -0.04 10.23
CA GLY A 78 -6.99 -0.44 10.23
C GLY A 78 -7.46 -0.92 8.85
N ARG A 79 -8.76 -0.96 8.63
CA ARG A 79 -9.38 -1.41 7.35
C ARG A 79 -8.82 -0.68 6.12
N MET A 80 -8.70 0.66 6.20
CA MET A 80 -8.17 1.46 5.09
C MET A 80 -6.67 1.28 4.92
N GLY A 81 -5.90 1.32 6.02
CA GLY A 81 -4.45 1.15 5.98
C GLY A 81 -4.03 -0.18 5.37
N ARG A 82 -4.74 -1.28 5.68
CA ARG A 82 -4.49 -2.60 5.08
C ARG A 82 -4.65 -2.57 3.55
N LEU A 83 -5.72 -1.94 3.04
CA LEU A 83 -5.96 -1.82 1.59
C LEU A 83 -4.88 -0.98 0.91
N VAL A 84 -4.48 0.13 1.54
CA VAL A 84 -3.41 1.00 1.04
C VAL A 84 -2.07 0.27 1.02
N CYS A 85 -1.69 -0.40 2.10
CA CYS A 85 -0.46 -1.17 2.17
C CYS A 85 -0.44 -2.35 1.18
N GLN A 86 -1.58 -3.02 0.98
CA GLN A 86 -1.71 -4.10 -0.01
C GLN A 86 -1.43 -3.58 -1.43
N GLU A 87 -1.91 -2.39 -1.75
CA GLU A 87 -1.62 -1.76 -3.04
C GLU A 87 -0.14 -1.40 -3.17
N PHE A 88 0.49 -0.86 -2.11
CA PHE A 88 1.92 -0.55 -2.10
C PHE A 88 2.79 -1.81 -2.25
N GLU A 89 2.43 -2.91 -1.59
CA GLU A 89 3.10 -4.21 -1.77
C GLU A 89 3.00 -4.69 -3.24
N ARG A 90 1.81 -4.57 -3.85
CA ARG A 90 1.60 -4.94 -5.25
C ARG A 90 2.46 -4.12 -6.21
N GLN A 91 2.61 -2.82 -5.92
CA GLN A 91 3.42 -1.88 -6.70
C GLN A 91 4.91 -1.91 -6.33
N LYS A 92 5.29 -2.74 -5.33
CA LYS A 92 6.66 -2.81 -4.78
C LYS A 92 7.18 -1.44 -4.28
N ALA A 93 6.27 -0.60 -3.81
CA ALA A 93 6.60 0.70 -3.25
C ALA A 93 7.14 0.54 -1.82
N LEU A 94 8.20 1.25 -1.49
CA LEU A 94 8.78 1.24 -0.15
C LEU A 94 7.97 2.13 0.79
N TYR A 95 7.52 1.57 1.92
CA TYR A 95 6.75 2.32 2.91
C TYR A 95 7.13 1.95 4.35
N VAL A 96 6.90 2.90 5.25
CA VAL A 96 6.98 2.71 6.70
C VAL A 96 5.55 2.74 7.25
N LEU A 97 5.18 1.74 8.02
CA LEU A 97 3.85 1.59 8.58
C LEU A 97 3.88 1.79 10.10
N ILE A 98 3.10 2.76 10.59
CA ILE A 98 2.93 3.04 12.02
C ILE A 98 1.59 2.53 12.49
N ASP A 99 1.57 1.69 13.53
CA ASP A 99 0.36 1.28 14.25
C ASP A 99 0.68 1.00 15.72
N GLN A 100 -0.29 1.20 16.60
CA GLN A 100 -0.13 0.93 18.04
C GLN A 100 -0.10 -0.57 18.33
N SER A 101 -0.77 -1.39 17.51
CA SER A 101 -0.96 -2.82 17.73
C SER A 101 0.18 -3.63 17.13
N ASP A 102 1.01 -4.20 17.99
CA ASP A 102 2.09 -5.12 17.63
C ASP A 102 1.58 -6.39 16.94
N THR A 103 0.47 -6.94 17.42
CA THR A 103 -0.14 -8.15 16.84
C THR A 103 -0.56 -7.93 15.40
N VAL A 104 -1.15 -6.77 15.11
CA VAL A 104 -1.62 -6.38 13.79
C VAL A 104 -0.44 -6.17 12.83
N LEU A 105 0.65 -5.58 13.30
CA LEU A 105 1.87 -5.39 12.51
C LEU A 105 2.58 -6.71 12.21
N SER A 106 2.60 -7.65 13.17
CA SER A 106 3.28 -8.94 13.00
C SER A 106 2.57 -9.90 12.04
N GLU A 107 1.27 -9.75 11.84
CA GLU A 107 0.47 -10.59 10.92
C GLU A 107 0.65 -10.23 9.44
N TRP A 108 1.17 -9.03 9.13
CA TRP A 108 1.32 -8.57 7.75
C TRP A 108 2.65 -9.00 7.13
N PRO A 109 2.67 -9.56 5.92
CA PRO A 109 3.89 -10.02 5.27
C PRO A 109 4.69 -8.86 4.66
N HIS A 110 5.20 -7.94 5.46
CA HIS A 110 5.94 -6.75 5.04
C HIS A 110 7.16 -7.08 4.16
N GLN A 111 6.97 -7.21 2.85
CA GLN A 111 8.08 -7.40 1.91
C GLN A 111 8.77 -6.05 1.59
N HIS A 112 7.94 -5.02 1.35
CA HIS A 112 8.38 -3.66 1.03
C HIS A 112 8.06 -2.67 2.15
N GLY A 113 7.34 -3.12 3.19
CA GLY A 113 6.94 -2.33 4.35
C GLY A 113 7.88 -2.50 5.53
N ILE A 114 8.16 -1.41 6.24
CA ILE A 114 8.92 -1.40 7.49
C ILE A 114 7.95 -1.08 8.64
N PRO A 115 7.64 -2.02 9.55
CA PRO A 115 6.71 -1.76 10.64
C PRO A 115 7.35 -0.94 11.76
N VAL A 116 6.61 0.04 12.27
CA VAL A 116 6.95 0.86 13.44
C VAL A 116 5.79 0.80 14.42
N GLN A 117 6.00 0.16 15.55
CA GLN A 117 5.02 0.15 16.62
C GLN A 117 5.04 1.46 17.40
N GLY A 118 3.89 2.10 17.54
CA GLY A 118 3.71 3.32 18.32
C GLY A 118 2.47 4.10 17.95
N ASP A 119 2.23 5.16 18.70
CA ASP A 119 1.17 6.13 18.43
C ASP A 119 1.65 7.15 17.40
N ALA A 120 0.99 7.19 16.23
CA ALA A 120 1.35 8.11 15.16
C ALA A 120 1.11 9.59 15.53
N THR A 121 0.35 9.88 16.59
CA THR A 121 0.17 11.23 17.09
C THR A 121 1.39 11.74 17.87
N GLU A 122 2.32 10.88 18.25
CA GLU A 122 3.56 11.26 18.90
C GLU A 122 4.64 11.67 17.90
N ASP A 123 5.20 12.87 18.02
CA ASP A 123 6.29 13.35 17.16
C ASP A 123 7.51 12.43 17.18
N THR A 124 7.80 11.81 18.32
CA THR A 124 8.89 10.84 18.50
C THR A 124 8.74 9.63 17.58
N ILE A 125 7.52 9.16 17.40
CA ILE A 125 7.19 8.03 16.52
C ILE A 125 7.26 8.43 15.06
N LEU A 126 6.74 9.63 14.69
CA LEU A 126 6.89 10.18 13.35
C LEU A 126 8.35 10.37 12.95
N ARG A 127 9.19 10.90 13.86
CA ARG A 127 10.65 11.02 13.64
C ARG A 127 11.31 9.66 13.48
N ARG A 128 10.94 8.68 14.31
CA ARG A 128 11.45 7.30 14.19
C ARG A 128 11.08 6.68 12.86
N ALA A 129 9.90 6.99 12.33
CA ALA A 129 9.47 6.56 10.98
C ALA A 129 10.16 7.33 9.84
N GLY A 130 11.02 8.29 10.14
CA GLY A 130 11.77 9.08 9.16
C GLY A 130 10.93 10.13 8.43
N ILE A 131 9.93 10.73 9.08
CA ILE A 131 9.01 11.70 8.47
C ILE A 131 9.74 12.89 7.84
N GLU A 132 10.88 13.32 8.41
CA GLU A 132 11.66 14.45 7.95
C GLU A 132 12.30 14.24 6.56
N ARG A 133 12.50 12.97 6.17
CA ARG A 133 13.06 12.55 4.89
C ARG A 133 12.08 11.71 4.04
N ALA A 134 10.83 11.62 4.48
CA ALA A 134 9.77 10.97 3.72
C ALA A 134 9.27 11.88 2.59
N LYS A 135 8.79 11.28 1.52
CA LYS A 135 8.17 11.97 0.40
C LYS A 135 6.66 12.14 0.57
N VAL A 136 6.01 11.15 1.15
CA VAL A 136 4.56 11.11 1.28
C VAL A 136 4.16 10.64 2.68
N LEU A 137 3.10 11.25 3.24
CA LEU A 137 2.38 10.75 4.42
C LEU A 137 0.96 10.36 4.01
N VAL A 138 0.51 9.21 4.50
CA VAL A 138 -0.86 8.73 4.39
C VAL A 138 -1.45 8.59 5.80
N ALA A 139 -2.28 9.53 6.22
CA ALA A 139 -2.94 9.53 7.52
C ALA A 139 -4.32 8.87 7.39
N VAL A 140 -4.46 7.63 7.88
CA VAL A 140 -5.69 6.82 7.78
C VAL A 140 -6.07 6.22 9.13
N LEU A 141 -5.84 6.97 10.19
CA LEU A 141 -6.26 6.64 11.56
C LEU A 141 -7.79 6.60 11.67
N PRO A 142 -8.35 5.93 12.69
CA PRO A 142 -9.81 5.80 12.85
C PRO A 142 -10.53 7.13 13.08
N SER A 143 -9.88 8.10 13.71
CA SER A 143 -10.46 9.38 14.12
C SER A 143 -10.00 10.54 13.23
N ASP A 144 -10.93 11.44 12.86
CA ASP A 144 -10.62 12.68 12.16
C ASP A 144 -9.72 13.61 12.99
N ALA A 145 -9.87 13.58 14.33
CA ALA A 145 -9.03 14.36 15.23
C ALA A 145 -7.57 13.88 15.20
N ASP A 146 -7.35 12.57 15.20
CA ASP A 146 -6.00 11.99 15.12
C ASP A 146 -5.37 12.25 13.76
N ASN A 147 -6.13 12.11 12.66
CA ASN A 147 -5.67 12.44 11.32
C ASN A 147 -5.28 13.92 11.19
N LEU A 148 -6.05 14.82 11.82
CA LEU A 148 -5.77 16.24 11.84
C LEU A 148 -4.48 16.54 12.63
N TYR A 149 -4.33 15.91 13.79
CA TYR A 149 -3.15 16.08 14.64
C TYR A 149 -1.88 15.58 13.93
N VAL A 150 -1.92 14.36 13.39
CA VAL A 150 -0.80 13.77 12.63
C VAL A 150 -0.44 14.63 11.41
N THR A 151 -1.46 15.14 10.69
CA THR A 151 -1.24 16.03 9.54
C THR A 151 -0.50 17.31 9.95
N LEU A 152 -0.93 17.94 11.07
CA LEU A 152 -0.30 19.14 11.59
C LEU A 152 1.14 18.87 12.03
N SER A 153 1.37 17.85 12.86
CA SER A 153 2.70 17.46 13.32
C SER A 153 3.64 17.15 12.16
N ALA A 154 3.17 16.36 11.20
CA ALA A 154 3.97 15.98 10.03
C ALA A 154 4.33 17.19 9.16
N ARG A 155 3.41 18.14 8.98
CA ARG A 155 3.68 19.39 8.23
C ARG A 155 4.72 20.27 8.92
N VAL A 156 4.69 20.32 10.26
CA VAL A 156 5.70 21.05 11.05
C VAL A 156 7.08 20.39 10.94
N LEU A 157 7.12 19.03 10.99
CA LEU A 157 8.35 18.25 10.91
C LEU A 157 8.96 18.24 9.51
N ASN A 158 8.12 18.24 8.47
CA ASN A 158 8.55 18.26 7.07
C ASN A 158 7.63 19.16 6.23
N PRO A 159 8.02 20.43 6.00
CA PRO A 159 7.23 21.39 5.24
C PRO A 159 6.94 20.99 3.79
N ASN A 160 7.81 20.16 3.18
CA ASN A 160 7.70 19.74 1.78
C ASN A 160 6.95 18.42 1.58
N LEU A 161 6.50 17.79 2.67
CA LEU A 161 5.84 16.50 2.64
C LEU A 161 4.53 16.53 1.85
N PHE A 162 4.30 15.58 0.96
CA PHE A 162 2.98 15.41 0.35
C PHE A 162 2.08 14.60 1.29
N ILE A 163 1.00 15.22 1.77
CA ILE A 163 0.13 14.64 2.79
C ILE A 163 -1.22 14.28 2.20
N VAL A 164 -1.58 13.00 2.28
CA VAL A 164 -2.90 12.45 2.00
C VAL A 164 -3.55 12.08 3.31
N ALA A 165 -4.71 12.66 3.63
CA ALA A 165 -5.41 12.39 4.86
C ALA A 165 -6.82 11.84 4.59
N ARG A 166 -7.26 10.89 5.45
CA ARG A 166 -8.62 10.41 5.45
C ARG A 166 -9.49 11.35 6.29
N ALA A 167 -10.64 11.73 5.74
CA ALA A 167 -11.74 12.33 6.50
C ALA A 167 -12.91 11.35 6.61
N GLU A 168 -13.45 11.18 7.81
CA GLU A 168 -14.68 10.43 8.03
C GLU A 168 -15.91 11.31 7.77
N GLN A 169 -15.84 12.57 8.24
CA GLN A 169 -16.90 13.56 8.09
C GLN A 169 -16.50 14.63 7.07
N GLU A 170 -17.46 15.09 6.28
CA GLU A 170 -17.24 16.16 5.30
C GLU A 170 -16.71 17.46 5.95
N ALA A 171 -17.19 17.78 7.15
CA ALA A 171 -16.72 18.93 7.92
C ALA A 171 -15.22 18.86 8.31
N ALA A 172 -14.63 17.67 8.36
CA ALA A 172 -13.21 17.49 8.67
C ALA A 172 -12.31 17.81 7.46
N GLU A 173 -12.81 17.68 6.23
CA GLU A 173 -12.02 17.91 5.02
C GLU A 173 -11.41 19.30 4.97
N ALA A 174 -12.24 20.34 5.17
CA ALA A 174 -11.77 21.73 5.16
C ALA A 174 -10.72 22.01 6.25
N LYS A 175 -10.85 21.34 7.41
CA LYS A 175 -9.88 21.48 8.51
C LYS A 175 -8.56 20.80 8.16
N LEU A 176 -8.62 19.58 7.63
CA LEU A 176 -7.43 18.81 7.20
C LEU A 176 -6.64 19.57 6.12
N ARG A 177 -7.33 20.16 5.13
CA ARG A 177 -6.68 21.01 4.11
C ARG A 177 -6.01 22.22 4.73
N ARG A 178 -6.67 22.88 5.70
CA ARG A 178 -6.15 24.08 6.38
C ARG A 178 -4.90 23.81 7.20
N VAL A 179 -4.78 22.62 7.81
CA VAL A 179 -3.58 22.23 8.57
C VAL A 179 -2.49 21.64 7.70
N GLY A 180 -2.67 21.57 6.38
CA GLY A 180 -1.62 21.25 5.43
C GLY A 180 -1.76 19.93 4.69
N ALA A 181 -2.91 19.25 4.71
CA ALA A 181 -3.15 18.12 3.83
C ALA A 181 -3.21 18.59 2.36
N ASN A 182 -2.41 17.97 1.49
CA ASN A 182 -2.44 18.23 0.05
C ASN A 182 -3.69 17.62 -0.58
N GLN A 183 -4.06 16.43 -0.11
CA GLN A 183 -5.24 15.71 -0.57
C GLN A 183 -6.02 15.16 0.62
N VAL A 184 -7.34 15.26 0.57
CA VAL A 184 -8.23 14.66 1.56
C VAL A 184 -9.15 13.69 0.84
N VAL A 185 -9.26 12.48 1.38
CA VAL A 185 -10.11 11.42 0.86
C VAL A 185 -11.17 11.08 1.89
N SER A 186 -12.45 11.14 1.47
CA SER A 186 -13.62 10.80 2.30
C SER A 186 -14.27 9.51 1.80
N PRO A 187 -13.86 8.32 2.31
CA PRO A 187 -14.26 7.03 1.77
C PRO A 187 -15.77 6.79 1.85
N TYR A 188 -16.42 7.29 2.91
CA TYR A 188 -17.87 7.15 3.09
C TYR A 188 -18.66 7.97 2.08
N VAL A 189 -18.20 9.18 1.75
CA VAL A 189 -18.84 10.01 0.71
C VAL A 189 -18.70 9.33 -0.65
N ILE A 190 -17.48 8.91 -0.99
CA ILE A 190 -17.21 8.19 -2.25
C ILE A 190 -18.01 6.90 -2.31
N GLY A 191 -18.00 6.10 -1.24
CA GLY A 191 -18.74 4.84 -1.17
C GLY A 191 -20.25 5.05 -1.24
N GLY A 192 -20.79 6.05 -0.50
CA GLY A 192 -22.20 6.39 -0.53
C GLY A 192 -22.69 6.80 -1.92
N HIS A 193 -21.95 7.65 -2.62
CA HIS A 193 -22.24 7.98 -4.02
C HIS A 193 -22.21 6.76 -4.94
N ARG A 194 -21.22 5.87 -4.79
CA ARG A 194 -21.14 4.62 -5.55
C ARG A 194 -22.34 3.71 -5.32
N VAL A 195 -22.76 3.54 -4.05
CA VAL A 195 -23.95 2.74 -3.70
C VAL A 195 -25.21 3.36 -4.32
N ALA A 196 -25.40 4.68 -4.18
CA ALA A 196 -26.53 5.37 -4.78
C ALA A 196 -26.56 5.23 -6.33
N GLN A 197 -25.41 5.38 -6.99
CA GLN A 197 -25.31 5.18 -8.43
C GLN A 197 -25.60 3.74 -8.87
N ALA A 198 -25.18 2.74 -8.09
CA ALA A 198 -25.48 1.34 -8.38
C ALA A 198 -26.99 1.04 -8.36
N VAL A 199 -27.73 1.73 -7.50
CA VAL A 199 -29.20 1.60 -7.43
C VAL A 199 -29.89 2.41 -8.52
N LEU A 200 -29.49 3.68 -8.69
CA LEU A 200 -30.18 4.61 -9.61
C LEU A 200 -29.83 4.38 -11.08
N ARG A 201 -28.63 3.90 -11.36
CA ARG A 201 -28.10 3.72 -12.72
C ARG A 201 -27.25 2.44 -12.82
N PRO A 202 -27.85 1.25 -12.68
CA PRO A 202 -27.12 -0.02 -12.61
C PRO A 202 -26.24 -0.28 -13.84
N THR A 203 -26.70 0.05 -15.03
CA THR A 203 -25.95 -0.14 -16.29
C THR A 203 -24.68 0.74 -16.31
N VAL A 204 -24.76 1.99 -15.86
CA VAL A 204 -23.61 2.90 -15.79
C VAL A 204 -22.62 2.44 -14.72
N GLY A 205 -23.12 1.97 -13.57
CA GLY A 205 -22.31 1.38 -12.51
C GLY A 205 -21.51 0.18 -13.00
N HIS A 206 -22.16 -0.75 -13.68
CA HIS A 206 -21.52 -1.91 -14.32
C HIS A 206 -20.46 -1.51 -15.37
N PHE A 207 -20.79 -0.54 -16.23
CA PHE A 207 -19.85 -0.04 -17.23
C PHE A 207 -18.61 0.59 -16.58
N LEU A 208 -18.77 1.46 -15.59
CA LEU A 208 -17.65 2.08 -14.87
C LEU A 208 -16.83 1.05 -14.08
N GLU A 209 -17.48 0.04 -13.48
CA GLU A 209 -16.81 -1.03 -12.79
C GLU A 209 -16.02 -1.93 -13.77
N GLN A 210 -16.60 -2.24 -14.91
CA GLN A 210 -15.87 -2.93 -15.98
C GLN A 210 -14.72 -2.05 -16.51
N ALA A 211 -14.95 -0.77 -16.77
CA ALA A 211 -13.90 0.14 -17.23
C ALA A 211 -12.75 0.32 -16.22
N THR A 212 -13.03 0.27 -14.91
CA THR A 212 -12.00 0.32 -13.86
C THR A 212 -11.40 -1.03 -13.51
N ARG A 213 -12.12 -2.14 -13.67
CA ARG A 213 -11.60 -3.52 -13.55
C ARG A 213 -10.90 -4.00 -14.82
N LEU A 214 -11.12 -3.33 -15.97
CA LEU A 214 -10.48 -3.62 -17.24
C LEU A 214 -8.97 -3.34 -17.27
N ASN A 215 -8.35 -3.05 -16.12
CA ASN A 215 -6.91 -3.26 -15.92
C ASN A 215 -6.47 -4.72 -16.18
N ALA A 216 -7.39 -5.61 -16.60
CA ALA A 216 -7.05 -7.03 -16.72
C ALA A 216 -7.21 -7.64 -18.10
N ALA A 217 -7.95 -7.08 -19.07
CA ALA A 217 -8.02 -7.81 -20.34
C ALA A 217 -7.97 -6.98 -21.63
N ASP A 218 -8.78 -5.91 -21.85
CA ASP A 218 -8.83 -5.43 -23.25
C ASP A 218 -8.81 -3.91 -23.48
N TYR A 219 -9.30 -3.06 -22.56
CA TYR A 219 -9.35 -1.61 -22.77
C TYR A 219 -8.79 -0.83 -21.59
N GLN A 220 -7.95 0.16 -21.84
CA GLN A 220 -7.34 1.05 -20.84
C GLN A 220 -7.64 2.51 -21.18
N ILE A 221 -7.63 3.36 -20.15
CA ILE A 221 -7.65 4.80 -20.29
C ILE A 221 -6.23 5.28 -20.08
N GLU A 222 -5.68 5.95 -21.09
CA GLU A 222 -4.30 6.45 -21.07
C GLU A 222 -4.26 7.91 -21.52
N GLU A 223 -3.18 8.58 -21.13
CA GLU A 223 -2.87 9.94 -21.58
C GLU A 223 -1.72 9.89 -22.57
N ALA A 224 -1.88 10.51 -23.73
CA ALA A 224 -0.80 10.67 -24.70
C ALA A 224 -0.47 12.16 -24.86
N VAL A 225 0.83 12.52 -24.70
CA VAL A 225 1.32 13.89 -24.88
C VAL A 225 1.82 14.07 -26.30
N ILE A 226 1.22 14.99 -27.05
CA ILE A 226 1.60 15.26 -28.43
C ILE A 226 2.93 16.02 -28.45
N GLN A 227 3.96 15.39 -28.98
CA GLN A 227 5.28 16.01 -29.16
C GLN A 227 5.31 16.86 -30.45
N LYS A 228 6.18 17.86 -30.46
CA LYS A 228 6.35 18.73 -31.64
C LYS A 228 6.76 17.95 -32.91
N THR A 229 7.44 16.83 -32.75
CA THR A 229 7.88 15.92 -33.82
C THR A 229 6.78 14.91 -34.24
N SER A 230 5.65 14.89 -33.54
CA SER A 230 4.56 13.97 -33.82
C SER A 230 3.91 14.25 -35.18
N PRO A 231 3.62 13.21 -35.99
CA PRO A 231 2.84 13.35 -37.22
C PRO A 231 1.40 13.78 -36.97
N LEU A 232 0.93 13.74 -35.70
CA LEU A 232 -0.38 14.19 -35.27
C LEU A 232 -0.40 15.69 -34.96
N CYS A 233 0.77 16.31 -34.73
CA CYS A 233 0.88 17.70 -34.32
C CYS A 233 0.41 18.64 -35.49
N GLY A 234 -0.41 19.63 -35.15
CA GLY A 234 -0.98 20.59 -36.09
C GLY A 234 -2.19 20.11 -36.86
N LYS A 235 -2.60 18.84 -36.69
CA LYS A 235 -3.78 18.27 -37.33
C LYS A 235 -5.01 18.33 -36.43
N THR A 236 -6.20 18.31 -37.02
CA THR A 236 -7.46 18.19 -36.31
C THR A 236 -7.75 16.72 -35.92
N LEU A 237 -8.58 16.49 -34.92
CA LEU A 237 -9.02 15.14 -34.57
C LEU A 237 -9.73 14.43 -35.72
N ARG A 238 -10.42 15.18 -36.59
CA ARG A 238 -11.08 14.65 -37.79
C ARG A 238 -10.07 14.19 -38.84
N GLU A 239 -9.00 14.94 -39.06
CA GLU A 239 -7.95 14.58 -40.02
C GLU A 239 -7.12 13.37 -39.55
N VAL A 240 -6.89 13.25 -38.26
CA VAL A 240 -6.11 12.12 -37.67
C VAL A 240 -6.96 10.86 -37.62
N ASN A 241 -8.27 10.97 -37.43
CA ASN A 241 -9.25 9.88 -37.37
C ASN A 241 -8.81 8.69 -36.51
N LEU A 242 -8.36 8.99 -35.29
CA LEU A 242 -7.79 7.99 -34.35
C LEU A 242 -8.70 6.79 -34.12
N ARG A 243 -10.01 6.97 -34.28
CA ARG A 243 -10.98 5.90 -34.10
C ARG A 243 -10.88 4.83 -35.19
N ASP A 244 -10.80 5.23 -36.42
CA ASP A 244 -10.81 4.29 -37.58
C ASP A 244 -9.39 3.80 -37.86
N GLU A 245 -8.35 4.64 -37.62
CA GLU A 245 -6.96 4.30 -37.89
C GLU A 245 -6.34 3.41 -36.78
N LEU A 246 -6.62 3.72 -35.53
CA LEU A 246 -6.01 3.04 -34.40
C LEU A 246 -7.03 2.29 -33.51
N GLY A 247 -8.33 2.49 -33.73
CA GLY A 247 -9.36 1.90 -32.87
C GLY A 247 -9.46 2.53 -31.49
N VAL A 248 -8.89 3.72 -31.26
CA VAL A 248 -8.94 4.42 -29.96
C VAL A 248 -10.02 5.50 -29.98
N VAL A 249 -10.67 5.68 -28.82
CA VAL A 249 -11.69 6.70 -28.62
C VAL A 249 -11.13 7.85 -27.81
N VAL A 250 -11.15 9.07 -28.35
CA VAL A 250 -10.75 10.27 -27.61
C VAL A 250 -11.88 10.70 -26.68
N ILE A 251 -11.59 10.74 -25.37
CA ILE A 251 -12.54 11.14 -24.31
C ILE A 251 -12.39 12.62 -24.02
N ALA A 252 -11.14 13.10 -23.92
CA ALA A 252 -10.83 14.46 -23.56
C ALA A 252 -9.55 14.95 -24.24
N LEU A 253 -9.45 16.28 -24.37
CA LEU A 253 -8.30 16.98 -24.88
C LEU A 253 -7.98 18.13 -23.94
N ARG A 254 -6.72 18.28 -23.55
CA ARG A 254 -6.21 19.43 -22.81
C ARG A 254 -5.13 20.10 -23.68
N ALA A 255 -5.40 21.30 -24.16
CA ALA A 255 -4.39 22.14 -24.80
C ALA A 255 -3.43 22.70 -23.73
N VAL A 256 -2.28 23.22 -24.16
CA VAL A 256 -1.29 23.83 -23.25
C VAL A 256 -1.96 25.00 -22.52
N ASP A 257 -1.80 25.03 -21.19
CA ASP A 257 -2.35 26.07 -20.31
C ASP A 257 -3.89 26.25 -20.34
N SER A 258 -4.60 25.20 -20.77
CA SER A 258 -6.06 25.21 -20.86
C SER A 258 -6.71 24.16 -19.95
N GLU A 259 -8.01 24.34 -19.67
CA GLU A 259 -8.81 23.33 -18.99
C GLU A 259 -9.06 22.12 -19.88
N ILE A 260 -9.37 20.99 -19.26
CA ILE A 260 -9.72 19.75 -19.99
C ILE A 260 -11.07 19.91 -20.66
N VAL A 261 -11.10 19.72 -21.96
CA VAL A 261 -12.32 19.68 -22.78
C VAL A 261 -12.74 18.24 -22.96
N PHE A 262 -13.86 17.84 -22.35
CA PHE A 262 -14.46 16.52 -22.57
C PHE A 262 -15.22 16.48 -23.91
N ASN A 263 -15.18 15.31 -24.56
CA ASN A 263 -15.80 15.09 -25.86
C ASN A 263 -15.40 16.18 -26.88
N PRO A 264 -14.09 16.33 -27.19
CA PRO A 264 -13.63 17.37 -28.10
C PRO A 264 -14.24 17.19 -29.49
N LYS A 265 -14.47 18.31 -30.17
CA LYS A 265 -15.01 18.32 -31.50
C LYS A 265 -13.98 17.81 -32.50
N GLY A 266 -14.45 17.27 -33.65
CA GLY A 266 -13.57 16.79 -34.70
C GLY A 266 -12.64 17.86 -35.30
N ASP A 267 -12.98 19.14 -35.18
CA ASP A 267 -12.20 20.30 -35.61
C ASP A 267 -11.17 20.78 -34.54
N SER A 268 -11.14 20.16 -33.36
CA SER A 268 -10.13 20.46 -32.32
C SER A 268 -8.73 20.09 -32.84
N VAL A 269 -7.79 21.02 -32.72
CA VAL A 269 -6.40 20.86 -33.19
C VAL A 269 -5.53 20.23 -32.10
N LEU A 270 -4.68 19.29 -32.49
CA LEU A 270 -3.67 18.66 -31.68
C LEU A 270 -2.38 19.49 -31.69
N GLU A 271 -2.19 20.36 -30.74
CA GLU A 271 -0.99 21.20 -30.65
C GLU A 271 0.15 20.49 -29.91
N ALA A 272 1.39 20.93 -30.16
CA ALA A 272 2.54 20.43 -29.41
C ALA A 272 2.38 20.71 -27.90
N GLY A 273 2.51 19.70 -27.07
CA GLY A 273 2.28 19.79 -25.62
C GLY A 273 0.83 19.52 -25.19
N SER A 274 -0.11 19.37 -26.13
CA SER A 274 -1.47 18.93 -25.81
C SER A 274 -1.48 17.53 -25.25
N VAL A 275 -2.39 17.27 -24.31
CA VAL A 275 -2.63 15.95 -23.72
C VAL A 275 -3.96 15.42 -24.19
N VAL A 276 -3.94 14.25 -24.82
CA VAL A 276 -5.14 13.55 -25.28
C VAL A 276 -5.43 12.40 -24.32
N VAL A 277 -6.63 12.38 -23.76
CA VAL A 277 -7.10 11.25 -22.92
C VAL A 277 -7.92 10.32 -23.83
N VAL A 278 -7.49 9.07 -23.90
CA VAL A 278 -8.05 8.08 -24.84
C VAL A 278 -8.43 6.78 -24.16
N VAL A 279 -9.36 6.06 -24.78
CA VAL A 279 -9.69 4.67 -24.42
C VAL A 279 -9.36 3.77 -25.61
N GLY A 280 -8.64 2.71 -25.37
CA GLY A 280 -8.30 1.72 -26.37
C GLY A 280 -7.73 0.44 -25.77
N ARG A 281 -7.46 -0.54 -26.61
CA ARG A 281 -6.70 -1.73 -26.21
C ARG A 281 -5.23 -1.38 -26.03
N ARG A 282 -4.54 -2.10 -25.18
CA ARG A 282 -3.12 -1.85 -24.85
C ARG A 282 -2.22 -1.73 -26.09
N GLU A 283 -2.45 -2.55 -27.11
CA GLU A 283 -1.69 -2.51 -28.35
C GLU A 283 -1.94 -1.20 -29.13
N GLN A 284 -3.20 -0.76 -29.18
CA GLN A 284 -3.63 0.47 -29.83
C GLN A 284 -3.09 1.71 -29.11
N LEU A 285 -3.08 1.69 -27.78
CA LEU A 285 -2.56 2.77 -26.95
C LEU A 285 -1.03 2.89 -27.08
N ASN A 286 -0.31 1.76 -27.11
CA ASN A 286 1.13 1.75 -27.38
C ASN A 286 1.48 2.34 -28.74
N GLU A 287 0.65 2.10 -29.77
CA GLU A 287 0.85 2.67 -31.09
C GLU A 287 0.56 4.18 -31.11
N LEU A 288 -0.49 4.61 -30.41
CA LEU A 288 -0.78 6.04 -30.22
C LEU A 288 0.40 6.74 -29.52
N ASP A 289 0.96 6.15 -28.46
CA ASP A 289 2.10 6.72 -27.74
C ASP A 289 3.33 6.89 -28.65
N ARG A 290 3.57 5.92 -29.53
CA ARG A 290 4.66 6.02 -30.51
C ARG A 290 4.45 7.17 -31.48
N LEU A 291 3.23 7.30 -32.03
CA LEU A 291 2.87 8.38 -32.94
C LEU A 291 2.92 9.74 -32.21
N ALA A 292 2.39 9.82 -31.00
CA ALA A 292 2.42 11.03 -30.19
C ALA A 292 3.86 11.47 -29.87
N ALA A 293 4.77 10.52 -29.63
CA ALA A 293 6.20 10.77 -29.40
C ALA A 293 7.01 11.07 -30.69
N GLY A 294 6.40 11.02 -31.87
CA GLY A 294 7.07 11.26 -33.15
C GLY A 294 8.03 10.12 -33.60
N LYS A 295 7.81 8.90 -33.06
CA LYS A 295 8.56 7.71 -33.51
C LYS A 295 7.83 7.07 -34.68
N SER A 296 8.48 7.02 -35.85
CA SER A 296 7.93 6.41 -37.07
C SER A 296 7.63 4.92 -36.89
N HIS A 297 6.58 4.46 -37.55
CA HIS A 297 6.19 3.05 -37.63
C HIS A 297 7.37 2.23 -38.21
N PRO A 298 7.77 1.09 -37.66
CA PRO A 298 8.65 0.17 -38.36
C PRO A 298 7.94 -0.29 -39.62
N PRO A 299 8.62 -0.38 -40.78
CA PRO A 299 8.01 -0.87 -41.99
C PRO A 299 7.40 -2.26 -41.76
N ALA A 300 6.17 -2.45 -42.20
CA ALA A 300 5.49 -3.74 -42.16
C ALA A 300 6.39 -4.79 -42.83
N ALA A 301 6.72 -5.85 -42.08
CA ALA A 301 7.46 -6.99 -42.60
C ALA A 301 6.53 -7.95 -43.35
#